data_3272b7d30952d4e6c7ea737fb0501021
#
_entry.id   3272b7d30952d4e6c7ea737fb0501021
#
_cell.length_a   1.000
_cell.length_b   1.000
_cell.length_c   1.000
_cell.angle_alpha   90.00
_cell.angle_beta   90.00
_cell.angle_gamma   90.00
#
_symmetry.space_group_name_H-M   'P 1'
#
loop_
_entity.id
_entity.type
_entity.pdbx_description
1 polymer ?
#
loop_
_entity_poly.entity_id
_entity_poly.type
_entity_poly.pdbx_seq_one_letter_code
_entity_poly.pdbx_strand_id
1 'polypeptide(L)'
;MINFQIINHLILDFIHKVKYFSFFALLFLLISAIFSQDFEEIDSNLLNQNFEDTIIPLNKLNTEYPKNLEVLIRLSAAHHLLSEKVYDEAMDIYHLDKSLHYITEAIKIDSTNGQIHKWYALAYGKKIENANIRTQIEGSKIIAFYSTEAIKKLPDDPYCYNVMGQWHYRLADLGRVSRKLAQIIFEEPPEGSFEMAESYFKTSIALEPEYIGTYYWLGKTYQKLGKSDDALAVFRRGIKLFPPYKREEAMYKEMIKILEKNDRKKS
;
A
#
# COMPACT_ATOMS: atom_id res chain seq x y z
N MET A 1 38.36 -0.52 -58.97
CA MET A 1 37.92 -1.88 -58.59
C MET A 1 37.83 -1.93 -57.07
N ILE A 2 36.64 -1.99 -56.54
CA ILE A 2 36.43 -2.15 -55.08
C ILE A 2 36.89 -3.58 -54.73
N ASN A 3 37.77 -3.68 -53.76
CA ASN A 3 38.40 -4.98 -53.40
C ASN A 3 37.31 -5.92 -52.82
N PHE A 4 36.94 -6.96 -53.57
CA PHE A 4 35.90 -7.94 -53.22
C PHE A 4 36.18 -8.62 -51.85
N GLN A 5 37.41 -8.71 -51.41
CA GLN A 5 37.78 -9.26 -50.10
C GLN A 5 37.34 -8.33 -48.93
N ILE A 6 37.40 -7.02 -49.14
CA ILE A 6 36.95 -6.04 -48.11
C ILE A 6 35.44 -6.13 -47.93
N ILE A 7 34.68 -6.24 -49.02
CA ILE A 7 33.23 -6.37 -48.99
C ILE A 7 32.81 -7.67 -48.25
N ASN A 8 33.44 -8.78 -48.57
CA ASN A 8 33.17 -10.07 -47.92
C ASN A 8 33.48 -10.02 -46.41
N HIS A 9 34.56 -9.35 -46.01
CA HIS A 9 34.93 -9.21 -44.61
C HIS A 9 33.88 -8.34 -43.85
N LEU A 10 33.44 -7.25 -44.44
CA LEU A 10 32.40 -6.39 -43.86
C LEU A 10 31.02 -7.13 -43.74
N ILE A 11 30.67 -7.92 -44.73
CA ILE A 11 29.43 -8.75 -44.69
C ILE A 11 29.52 -9.79 -43.59
N LEU A 12 30.65 -10.51 -43.46
CA LEU A 12 30.82 -11.49 -42.41
C LEU A 12 30.81 -10.87 -41.00
N ASP A 13 31.45 -9.72 -40.83
CA ASP A 13 31.43 -8.99 -39.55
C ASP A 13 30.01 -8.47 -39.21
N PHE A 14 29.26 -8.01 -40.20
CA PHE A 14 27.86 -7.62 -40.02
C PHE A 14 26.98 -8.83 -39.63
N ILE A 15 27.12 -9.97 -40.32
CA ILE A 15 26.40 -11.20 -39.98
C ILE A 15 26.70 -11.68 -38.55
N HIS A 16 27.97 -11.64 -38.16
CA HIS A 16 28.36 -11.95 -36.78
C HIS A 16 27.71 -11.03 -35.77
N LYS A 17 27.78 -9.72 -35.99
CA LYS A 17 27.15 -8.74 -35.07
C LYS A 17 25.64 -8.94 -34.97
N VAL A 18 24.95 -9.22 -36.07
CA VAL A 18 23.50 -9.51 -36.06
C VAL A 18 23.19 -10.83 -35.31
N LYS A 19 23.99 -11.89 -35.49
CA LYS A 19 23.83 -13.15 -34.74
C LYS A 19 24.04 -12.95 -33.23
N TYR A 20 25.06 -12.22 -32.83
CA TYR A 20 25.30 -11.89 -31.42
C TYR A 20 24.15 -11.04 -30.84
N PHE A 21 23.71 -10.02 -31.55
CA PHE A 21 22.57 -9.19 -31.15
C PHE A 21 21.29 -10.02 -30.98
N SER A 22 20.97 -10.90 -31.92
CA SER A 22 19.81 -11.79 -31.85
C SER A 22 19.91 -12.77 -30.70
N PHE A 23 21.11 -13.34 -30.44
CA PHE A 23 21.35 -14.22 -29.32
C PHE A 23 21.16 -13.53 -27.97
N PHE A 24 21.72 -12.31 -27.80
CA PHE A 24 21.54 -11.53 -26.58
C PHE A 24 20.10 -11.06 -26.40
N ALA A 25 19.40 -10.70 -27.47
CA ALA A 25 17.98 -10.36 -27.42
C ALA A 25 17.13 -11.56 -26.99
N LEU A 26 17.39 -12.74 -27.54
CA LEU A 26 16.70 -13.98 -27.16
C LEU A 26 17.00 -14.37 -25.70
N LEU A 27 18.25 -14.26 -25.27
CA LEU A 27 18.65 -14.53 -23.90
C LEU A 27 17.99 -13.55 -22.93
N PHE A 28 17.91 -12.27 -23.29
CA PHE A 28 17.22 -11.26 -22.50
C PHE A 28 15.72 -11.56 -22.39
N LEU A 29 15.07 -11.96 -23.49
CA LEU A 29 13.66 -12.38 -23.50
C LEU A 29 13.42 -13.62 -22.63
N LEU A 30 14.31 -14.60 -22.67
CA LEU A 30 14.22 -15.81 -21.84
C LEU A 30 14.38 -15.46 -20.34
N ILE A 31 15.36 -14.63 -20.01
CA ILE A 31 15.57 -14.16 -18.62
C ILE A 31 14.35 -13.37 -18.14
N SER A 32 13.82 -12.46 -18.95
CA SER A 32 12.64 -11.69 -18.58
C SER A 32 11.40 -12.56 -18.41
N ALA A 33 11.23 -13.62 -19.21
CA ALA A 33 10.14 -14.58 -19.09
C ALA A 33 10.23 -15.40 -17.79
N ILE A 34 11.43 -15.84 -17.39
CA ILE A 34 11.66 -16.54 -16.13
C ILE A 34 11.32 -15.63 -14.94
N PHE A 35 11.81 -14.39 -14.94
CA PHE A 35 11.47 -13.42 -13.89
C PHE A 35 9.97 -13.12 -13.82
N SER A 36 9.29 -13.02 -14.96
CA SER A 36 7.84 -12.82 -15.01
C SER A 36 7.08 -13.96 -14.34
N GLN A 37 7.47 -15.21 -14.59
CA GLN A 37 6.83 -16.38 -14.00
C GLN A 37 7.05 -16.46 -12.48
N ASP A 38 8.24 -16.13 -11.99
CA ASP A 38 8.53 -16.08 -10.55
C ASP A 38 7.67 -15.04 -9.84
N PHE A 39 7.45 -13.88 -10.46
CA PHE A 39 6.61 -12.84 -9.87
C PHE A 39 5.11 -13.15 -9.93
N GLU A 40 4.61 -13.84 -10.94
CA GLU A 40 3.21 -14.30 -11.00
C GLU A 40 2.86 -15.24 -9.84
N GLU A 41 3.74 -16.19 -9.52
CA GLU A 41 3.56 -17.08 -8.38
C GLU A 41 3.63 -16.32 -7.05
N ILE A 42 4.60 -15.42 -6.90
CA ILE A 42 4.76 -14.57 -5.72
C ILE A 42 3.53 -13.68 -5.52
N ASP A 43 3.04 -13.04 -6.57
CA ASP A 43 1.86 -12.15 -6.51
C ASP A 43 0.60 -12.95 -6.21
N SER A 44 0.46 -14.18 -6.75
CA SER A 44 -0.62 -15.10 -6.40
C SER A 44 -0.58 -15.49 -4.92
N ASN A 45 0.60 -15.78 -4.38
CA ASN A 45 0.77 -16.10 -2.96
C ASN A 45 0.45 -14.89 -2.06
N LEU A 46 0.82 -13.67 -2.47
CA LEU A 46 0.42 -12.44 -1.77
C LEU A 46 -1.10 -12.28 -1.72
N LEU A 47 -1.78 -12.47 -2.85
CA LEU A 47 -3.24 -12.39 -2.93
C LEU A 47 -3.93 -13.46 -2.09
N ASN A 48 -3.38 -14.67 -2.06
CA ASN A 48 -3.89 -15.79 -1.26
C ASN A 48 -3.45 -15.76 0.21
N GLN A 49 -2.76 -14.70 0.64
CA GLN A 49 -2.27 -14.50 2.01
C GLN A 49 -1.27 -15.57 2.49
N ASN A 50 -0.56 -16.21 1.56
CA ASN A 50 0.51 -17.17 1.83
C ASN A 50 1.86 -16.43 1.98
N PHE A 51 1.96 -15.57 2.99
CA PHE A 51 3.08 -14.63 3.10
C PHE A 51 4.42 -15.30 3.38
N GLU A 52 4.44 -16.43 4.08
CA GLU A 52 5.69 -17.18 4.31
C GLU A 52 6.23 -17.72 2.99
N ASP A 53 5.36 -18.32 2.17
CA ASP A 53 5.71 -18.80 0.83
C ASP A 53 6.10 -17.66 -0.12
N THR A 54 5.73 -16.43 0.20
CA THR A 54 6.10 -15.22 -0.54
C THR A 54 7.47 -14.68 -0.13
N ILE A 55 7.75 -14.63 1.18
CA ILE A 55 8.98 -13.99 1.70
C ILE A 55 10.24 -14.83 1.41
N ILE A 56 10.15 -16.14 1.48
CA ILE A 56 11.31 -17.04 1.23
C ILE A 56 11.87 -16.84 -0.18
N PRO A 57 11.10 -16.98 -1.27
CA PRO A 57 11.61 -16.76 -2.62
C PRO A 57 12.05 -15.32 -2.86
N LEU A 58 11.35 -14.33 -2.30
CA LEU A 58 11.74 -12.91 -2.42
C LEU A 58 13.09 -12.63 -1.77
N ASN A 59 13.38 -13.19 -0.60
CA ASN A 59 14.68 -13.04 0.04
C ASN A 59 15.81 -13.69 -0.77
N LYS A 60 15.55 -14.84 -1.40
CA LYS A 60 16.48 -15.47 -2.32
C LYS A 60 16.77 -14.55 -3.51
N LEU A 61 15.71 -14.04 -4.17
CA LEU A 61 15.84 -13.09 -5.29
C LEU A 61 16.58 -11.81 -4.87
N ASN A 62 16.33 -11.29 -3.67
CA ASN A 62 17.03 -10.11 -3.16
C ASN A 62 18.52 -10.35 -2.90
N THR A 63 18.89 -11.60 -2.58
CA THR A 63 20.29 -12.01 -2.43
C THR A 63 21.00 -12.13 -3.78
N GLU A 64 20.31 -12.70 -4.76
CA GLU A 64 20.84 -12.89 -6.11
C GLU A 64 20.88 -11.58 -6.91
N TYR A 65 19.89 -10.73 -6.73
CA TYR A 65 19.70 -9.46 -7.43
C TYR A 65 19.49 -8.31 -6.43
N PRO A 66 20.53 -7.91 -5.70
CA PRO A 66 20.43 -6.80 -4.76
C PRO A 66 19.96 -5.52 -5.45
N LYS A 67 19.02 -4.80 -4.85
CA LYS A 67 18.43 -3.58 -5.39
C LYS A 67 17.53 -3.78 -6.62
N ASN A 68 17.02 -4.99 -6.86
CA ASN A 68 15.94 -5.16 -7.83
C ASN A 68 14.68 -4.47 -7.29
N LEU A 69 14.17 -3.49 -8.03
CA LEU A 69 13.05 -2.65 -7.61
C LEU A 69 11.79 -3.46 -7.32
N GLU A 70 11.46 -4.38 -8.21
CA GLU A 70 10.27 -5.23 -8.12
C GLU A 70 10.32 -6.16 -6.91
N VAL A 71 11.49 -6.68 -6.57
CA VAL A 71 11.72 -7.51 -5.38
C VAL A 71 11.55 -6.67 -4.10
N LEU A 72 12.15 -5.47 -4.06
CA LEU A 72 12.06 -4.59 -2.89
C LEU A 72 10.61 -4.16 -2.60
N ILE A 73 9.84 -3.81 -3.63
CA ILE A 73 8.43 -3.44 -3.49
C ILE A 73 7.62 -4.62 -2.92
N ARG A 74 7.80 -5.84 -3.45
CA ARG A 74 7.08 -7.03 -2.99
C ARG A 74 7.51 -7.46 -1.58
N LEU A 75 8.79 -7.34 -1.23
CA LEU A 75 9.24 -7.56 0.15
C LEU A 75 8.58 -6.57 1.11
N SER A 76 8.50 -5.29 0.73
CA SER A 76 7.80 -4.30 1.55
C SER A 76 6.33 -4.65 1.71
N ALA A 77 5.64 -5.01 0.62
CA ALA A 77 4.24 -5.41 0.63
C ALA A 77 4.00 -6.63 1.53
N ALA A 78 4.77 -7.71 1.34
CA ALA A 78 4.63 -8.93 2.12
C ALA A 78 4.84 -8.70 3.61
N HIS A 79 5.87 -7.96 3.97
CA HIS A 79 6.13 -7.62 5.36
C HIS A 79 5.07 -6.69 5.97
N HIS A 80 4.54 -5.72 5.21
CA HIS A 80 3.41 -4.90 5.69
C HIS A 80 2.18 -5.75 5.97
N LEU A 81 1.80 -6.61 5.03
CA LEU A 81 0.63 -7.49 5.17
C LEU A 81 0.79 -8.49 6.33
N LEU A 82 2.00 -9.04 6.53
CA LEU A 82 2.30 -9.86 7.71
C LEU A 82 2.15 -9.08 9.00
N SER A 83 2.59 -7.84 9.05
CA SER A 83 2.42 -7.01 10.24
C SER A 83 0.94 -6.80 10.60
N GLU A 84 0.04 -6.78 9.62
CA GLU A 84 -1.41 -6.70 9.85
C GLU A 84 -2.02 -8.02 10.37
N LYS A 85 -1.37 -9.17 10.10
CA LYS A 85 -1.88 -10.51 10.40
C LYS A 85 -1.38 -11.07 11.74
N VAL A 86 -0.15 -10.79 12.14
CA VAL A 86 0.45 -11.37 13.35
C VAL A 86 -0.15 -10.81 14.63
N TYR A 87 -0.29 -11.68 15.65
CA TYR A 87 -0.84 -11.31 16.97
C TYR A 87 0.24 -10.89 17.97
N ASP A 88 1.48 -11.28 17.73
CA ASP A 88 2.63 -10.91 18.57
C ASP A 88 3.10 -9.50 18.22
N GLU A 89 3.19 -8.63 19.24
CA GLU A 89 3.54 -7.22 19.04
C GLU A 89 5.00 -7.05 18.58
N ALA A 90 5.91 -7.89 19.04
CA ALA A 90 7.31 -7.82 18.62
C ALA A 90 7.46 -8.22 17.15
N MET A 91 6.70 -9.23 16.70
CA MET A 91 6.66 -9.64 15.30
C MET A 91 5.97 -8.60 14.42
N ASP A 92 4.91 -7.93 14.90
CA ASP A 92 4.29 -6.81 14.20
C ASP A 92 5.31 -5.71 13.93
N ILE A 93 6.00 -5.25 14.97
CA ILE A 93 7.06 -4.22 14.87
C ILE A 93 8.17 -4.67 13.92
N TYR A 94 8.65 -5.91 14.06
CA TYR A 94 9.69 -6.47 13.19
C TYR A 94 9.30 -6.41 11.71
N HIS A 95 8.10 -6.89 11.37
CA HIS A 95 7.64 -6.90 9.99
C HIS A 95 7.40 -5.49 9.45
N LEU A 96 6.88 -4.59 10.28
CA LEU A 96 6.69 -3.20 9.89
C LEU A 96 8.01 -2.48 9.63
N ASP A 97 9.03 -2.70 10.46
CA ASP A 97 10.36 -2.14 10.26
C ASP A 97 11.02 -2.70 8.99
N LYS A 98 10.83 -4.00 8.69
CA LYS A 98 11.28 -4.61 7.43
C LYS A 98 10.58 -4.00 6.21
N SER A 99 9.25 -3.81 6.29
CA SER A 99 8.50 -3.14 5.23
C SER A 99 9.05 -1.76 4.93
N LEU A 100 9.24 -0.93 5.97
CA LEU A 100 9.80 0.42 5.82
C LEU A 100 11.25 0.41 5.31
N HIS A 101 12.06 -0.55 5.75
CA HIS A 101 13.42 -0.70 5.23
C HIS A 101 13.42 -0.93 3.71
N TYR A 102 12.70 -1.94 3.23
CA TYR A 102 12.68 -2.29 1.82
C TYR A 102 12.09 -1.19 0.94
N ILE A 103 11.01 -0.55 1.38
CA ILE A 103 10.41 0.52 0.59
C ILE A 103 11.29 1.79 0.57
N THR A 104 12.04 2.06 1.64
CA THR A 104 13.00 3.15 1.67
C THR A 104 14.19 2.90 0.74
N GLU A 105 14.65 1.65 0.60
CA GLU A 105 15.65 1.29 -0.41
C GLU A 105 15.09 1.42 -1.83
N ALA A 106 13.84 1.03 -2.05
CA ALA A 106 13.18 1.20 -3.36
C ALA A 106 13.05 2.67 -3.77
N ILE A 107 12.73 3.59 -2.85
CA ILE A 107 12.67 5.05 -3.10
C ILE A 107 14.00 5.59 -3.65
N LYS A 108 15.13 5.08 -3.18
CA LYS A 108 16.47 5.51 -3.65
C LYS A 108 16.74 5.13 -5.10
N ILE A 109 16.03 4.12 -5.61
CA ILE A 109 16.16 3.62 -6.99
C ILE A 109 15.20 4.36 -7.91
N ASP A 110 13.93 4.44 -7.53
CA ASP A 110 12.89 5.17 -8.27
C ASP A 110 11.92 5.86 -7.31
N SER A 111 12.09 7.17 -7.14
CA SER A 111 11.24 7.99 -6.29
C SER A 111 9.90 8.37 -6.93
N THR A 112 9.60 7.91 -8.14
CA THR A 112 8.39 8.29 -8.89
C THR A 112 7.37 7.15 -9.05
N ASN A 113 7.71 5.94 -8.63
CA ASN A 113 6.88 4.75 -8.78
C ASN A 113 5.67 4.76 -7.83
N GLY A 114 4.47 4.56 -8.37
CA GLY A 114 3.21 4.61 -7.62
C GLY A 114 3.10 3.52 -6.55
N GLN A 115 3.62 2.30 -6.80
CA GLN A 115 3.61 1.22 -5.80
C GLN A 115 4.50 1.56 -4.60
N ILE A 116 5.65 2.21 -4.85
CA ILE A 116 6.51 2.70 -3.76
C ILE A 116 5.77 3.72 -2.92
N HIS A 117 5.10 4.68 -3.55
CA HIS A 117 4.33 5.69 -2.83
C HIS A 117 3.22 5.06 -1.99
N LYS A 118 2.48 4.10 -2.54
CA LYS A 118 1.44 3.36 -1.82
C LYS A 118 2.00 2.64 -0.59
N TRP A 119 2.98 1.78 -0.77
CA TRP A 119 3.50 0.96 0.32
C TRP A 119 4.21 1.78 1.39
N TYR A 120 4.87 2.89 0.99
CA TYR A 120 5.43 3.82 1.98
C TYR A 120 4.35 4.49 2.82
N ALA A 121 3.28 5.00 2.19
CA ALA A 121 2.17 5.63 2.91
C ALA A 121 1.49 4.66 3.88
N LEU A 122 1.25 3.41 3.48
CA LEU A 122 0.65 2.37 4.30
C LEU A 122 1.55 2.00 5.49
N ALA A 123 2.82 1.66 5.24
CA ALA A 123 3.74 1.23 6.28
C ALA A 123 4.07 2.37 7.26
N TYR A 124 4.31 3.58 6.76
CA TYR A 124 4.59 4.74 7.61
C TYR A 124 3.37 5.17 8.41
N GLY A 125 2.17 5.15 7.80
CA GLY A 125 0.92 5.42 8.49
C GLY A 125 0.69 4.48 9.66
N LYS A 126 0.92 3.17 9.48
CA LYS A 126 0.85 2.19 10.56
C LYS A 126 1.92 2.45 11.63
N LYS A 127 3.15 2.75 11.23
CA LYS A 127 4.26 3.04 12.17
C LYS A 127 3.94 4.15 13.16
N ILE A 128 3.28 5.21 12.70
CA ILE A 128 2.99 6.37 13.55
C ILE A 128 1.60 6.32 14.20
N GLU A 129 0.79 5.31 13.93
CA GLU A 129 -0.61 5.23 14.41
C GLU A 129 -0.71 5.32 15.94
N ASN A 130 0.20 4.65 16.65
CA ASN A 130 0.27 4.62 18.11
C ASN A 130 1.39 5.54 18.67
N ALA A 131 2.02 6.35 17.84
CA ALA A 131 3.03 7.30 18.27
C ALA A 131 2.41 8.45 19.05
N ASN A 132 3.25 9.26 19.72
CA ASN A 132 2.76 10.46 20.34
C ASN A 132 2.17 11.44 19.31
N ILE A 133 1.29 12.33 19.77
CA ILE A 133 0.52 13.24 18.90
C ILE A 133 1.41 14.14 18.02
N ARG A 134 2.59 14.53 18.51
CA ARG A 134 3.53 15.34 17.74
C ARG A 134 4.04 14.57 16.53
N THR A 135 4.50 13.34 16.73
CA THR A 135 4.96 12.44 15.66
C THR A 135 3.84 12.16 14.63
N GLN A 136 2.60 11.97 15.12
CA GLN A 136 1.45 11.79 14.24
C GLN A 136 1.18 13.02 13.36
N ILE A 137 1.24 14.23 13.94
CA ILE A 137 1.02 15.48 13.21
C ILE A 137 2.16 15.71 12.20
N GLU A 138 3.43 15.57 12.61
CA GLU A 138 4.59 15.69 11.72
C GLU A 138 4.51 14.69 10.56
N GLY A 139 4.20 13.44 10.86
CA GLY A 139 4.07 12.37 9.87
C GLY A 139 2.87 12.53 8.92
N SER A 140 1.85 13.28 9.31
CA SER A 140 0.66 13.48 8.47
C SER A 140 0.98 14.13 7.13
N LYS A 141 1.96 15.01 7.03
CA LYS A 141 2.44 15.60 5.76
C LYS A 141 3.07 14.54 4.85
N ILE A 142 3.85 13.64 5.43
CA ILE A 142 4.50 12.54 4.70
C ILE A 142 3.43 11.62 4.11
N ILE A 143 2.45 11.22 4.93
CA ILE A 143 1.33 10.39 4.47
C ILE A 143 0.56 11.08 3.36
N ALA A 144 0.21 12.37 3.51
CA ALA A 144 -0.51 13.12 2.50
C ALA A 144 0.25 13.17 1.17
N PHE A 145 1.56 13.46 1.21
CA PHE A 145 2.39 13.51 0.01
C PHE A 145 2.40 12.16 -0.72
N TYR A 146 2.80 11.09 -0.04
CA TYR A 146 2.93 9.77 -0.65
C TYR A 146 1.58 9.21 -1.11
N SER A 147 0.50 9.39 -0.34
CA SER A 147 -0.84 8.95 -0.76
C SER A 147 -1.36 9.72 -1.98
N THR A 148 -1.11 11.03 -2.04
CA THR A 148 -1.50 11.85 -3.20
C THR A 148 -0.75 11.41 -4.46
N GLU A 149 0.55 11.20 -4.38
CA GLU A 149 1.35 10.71 -5.50
C GLU A 149 0.96 9.28 -5.90
N ALA A 150 0.63 8.42 -4.92
CA ALA A 150 0.11 7.08 -5.20
C ALA A 150 -1.21 7.13 -5.98
N ILE A 151 -2.18 7.93 -5.58
CA ILE A 151 -3.47 8.09 -6.29
C ILE A 151 -3.28 8.56 -7.73
N LYS A 152 -2.35 9.50 -7.97
CA LYS A 152 -2.05 9.99 -9.34
C LYS A 152 -1.52 8.89 -10.25
N LYS A 153 -0.75 7.95 -9.72
CA LYS A 153 -0.09 6.88 -10.47
C LYS A 153 -0.91 5.59 -10.51
N LEU A 154 -1.74 5.36 -9.50
CA LEU A 154 -2.55 4.18 -9.30
C LEU A 154 -4.01 4.60 -9.02
N PRO A 155 -4.71 5.21 -9.99
CA PRO A 155 -6.06 5.75 -9.77
C PRO A 155 -7.11 4.67 -9.46
N ASP A 156 -6.82 3.40 -9.77
CA ASP A 156 -7.72 2.27 -9.54
C ASP A 156 -7.33 1.44 -8.29
N ASP A 157 -6.36 1.91 -7.48
CA ASP A 157 -5.96 1.20 -6.27
C ASP A 157 -6.78 1.66 -5.05
N PRO A 158 -7.64 0.80 -4.48
CA PRO A 158 -8.56 1.16 -3.39
C PRO A 158 -7.84 1.57 -2.11
N TYR A 159 -6.67 1.01 -1.83
CA TYR A 159 -5.92 1.26 -0.61
C TYR A 159 -5.40 2.70 -0.54
N CYS A 160 -5.03 3.28 -1.68
CA CYS A 160 -4.61 4.68 -1.75
C CYS A 160 -5.73 5.64 -1.29
N TYR A 161 -6.95 5.39 -1.72
CA TYR A 161 -8.13 6.16 -1.30
C TYR A 161 -8.48 5.91 0.17
N ASN A 162 -8.35 4.67 0.64
CA ASN A 162 -8.59 4.37 2.06
C ASN A 162 -7.63 5.14 2.98
N VAL A 163 -6.33 5.19 2.64
CA VAL A 163 -5.34 5.94 3.42
C VAL A 163 -5.67 7.44 3.45
N MET A 164 -6.03 8.03 2.30
CA MET A 164 -6.42 9.45 2.24
C MET A 164 -7.72 9.72 3.02
N GLY A 165 -8.67 8.81 2.98
CA GLY A 165 -9.89 8.89 3.79
C GLY A 165 -9.57 8.90 5.29
N GLN A 166 -8.70 8.01 5.75
CA GLN A 166 -8.24 7.98 7.15
C GLN A 166 -7.47 9.24 7.52
N TRP A 167 -6.62 9.75 6.63
CA TRP A 167 -5.88 10.99 6.84
C TRP A 167 -6.83 12.18 7.07
N HIS A 168 -7.82 12.37 6.19
CA HIS A 168 -8.84 13.40 6.34
C HIS A 168 -9.67 13.24 7.63
N TYR A 169 -10.08 12.00 7.95
CA TYR A 169 -10.81 11.70 9.17
C TYR A 169 -10.02 12.09 10.42
N ARG A 170 -8.78 11.62 10.53
CA ARG A 170 -7.94 11.84 11.71
C ARG A 170 -7.64 13.32 11.94
N LEU A 171 -7.37 14.08 10.90
CA LEU A 171 -7.15 15.53 11.00
C LEU A 171 -8.43 16.30 11.35
N ALA A 172 -9.57 15.92 10.79
CA ALA A 172 -10.86 16.52 11.16
C ALA A 172 -11.24 16.21 12.62
N ASP A 173 -10.85 15.04 13.12
CA ASP A 173 -11.13 14.59 14.49
C ASP A 173 -10.13 15.10 15.55
N LEU A 174 -9.11 15.87 15.16
CA LEU A 174 -8.14 16.43 16.10
C LEU A 174 -8.84 17.31 17.15
N GLY A 175 -8.61 16.97 18.42
CA GLY A 175 -9.07 17.78 19.54
C GLY A 175 -8.38 19.15 19.60
N ARG A 176 -8.93 20.08 20.39
CA ARG A 176 -8.45 21.48 20.50
C ARG A 176 -6.95 21.59 20.83
N VAL A 177 -6.44 20.73 21.74
CA VAL A 177 -5.02 20.74 22.15
C VAL A 177 -4.13 20.29 20.99
N SER A 178 -4.48 19.19 20.33
CA SER A 178 -3.74 18.66 19.19
C SER A 178 -3.76 19.64 18.01
N ARG A 179 -4.87 20.35 17.79
CA ARG A 179 -4.97 21.39 16.75
C ARG A 179 -4.07 22.59 17.04
N LYS A 180 -3.98 23.04 18.31
CA LYS A 180 -3.01 24.07 18.71
C LYS A 180 -1.56 23.61 18.50
N LEU A 181 -1.25 22.36 18.82
CA LEU A 181 0.07 21.80 18.58
C LEU A 181 0.38 21.76 17.07
N ALA A 182 -0.58 21.36 16.25
CA ALA A 182 -0.45 21.38 14.78
C ALA A 182 -0.12 22.79 14.26
N GLN A 183 -0.76 23.85 14.80
CA GLN A 183 -0.49 25.24 14.44
C GLN A 183 0.93 25.71 14.82
N ILE A 184 1.53 25.11 15.86
CA ILE A 184 2.92 25.41 16.25
C ILE A 184 3.93 24.70 15.33
N ILE A 185 3.60 23.48 14.90
CA ILE A 185 4.47 22.65 14.07
C ILE A 185 4.44 23.08 12.59
N PHE A 186 3.29 23.56 12.13
CA PHE A 186 3.06 23.98 10.76
C PHE A 186 2.66 25.47 10.74
N GLU A 187 3.21 26.21 9.80
CA GLU A 187 2.73 27.59 9.53
C GLU A 187 1.25 27.56 9.12
N GLU A 188 0.88 26.56 8.32
CA GLU A 188 -0.49 26.28 7.89
C GLU A 188 -0.75 24.77 8.08
N PRO A 189 -1.44 24.40 9.19
CA PRO A 189 -1.68 22.98 9.47
C PRO A 189 -2.58 22.36 8.39
N PRO A 190 -2.36 21.10 8.01
CA PRO A 190 -3.21 20.44 7.03
C PRO A 190 -4.67 20.41 7.51
N GLU A 191 -5.58 20.75 6.63
CA GLU A 191 -7.01 20.69 6.91
C GLU A 191 -7.58 19.32 6.56
N GLY A 192 -8.11 18.63 7.59
CA GLY A 192 -8.92 17.43 7.42
C GLY A 192 -10.41 17.80 7.30
N SER A 193 -11.15 17.00 6.54
CA SER A 193 -12.60 17.15 6.40
C SER A 193 -13.28 15.78 6.43
N PHE A 194 -14.37 15.66 7.21
CA PHE A 194 -15.17 14.43 7.22
C PHE A 194 -15.88 14.21 5.89
N GLU A 195 -16.24 15.27 5.15
CA GLU A 195 -16.84 15.20 3.83
C GLU A 195 -15.84 14.65 2.79
N MET A 196 -14.59 15.10 2.86
CA MET A 196 -13.53 14.54 2.03
C MET A 196 -13.23 13.07 2.40
N ALA A 197 -13.20 12.74 3.70
CA ALA A 197 -13.05 11.36 4.15
C ALA A 197 -14.18 10.46 3.61
N GLU A 198 -15.44 10.92 3.67
CA GLU A 198 -16.59 10.22 3.08
C GLU A 198 -16.37 9.96 1.58
N SER A 199 -15.95 10.97 0.82
CA SER A 199 -15.71 10.84 -0.62
C SER A 199 -14.63 9.80 -0.92
N TYR A 200 -13.50 9.87 -0.25
CA TYR A 200 -12.39 8.92 -0.43
C TYR A 200 -12.80 7.48 -0.07
N PHE A 201 -13.49 7.27 1.05
CA PHE A 201 -13.96 5.94 1.42
C PHE A 201 -14.99 5.37 0.45
N LYS A 202 -15.89 6.21 -0.08
CA LYS A 202 -16.83 5.77 -1.13
C LYS A 202 -16.11 5.33 -2.39
N THR A 203 -15.08 6.04 -2.82
CA THR A 203 -14.25 5.64 -3.96
C THR A 203 -13.54 4.31 -3.67
N SER A 204 -12.95 4.15 -2.47
CA SER A 204 -12.31 2.91 -2.08
C SER A 204 -13.28 1.71 -2.11
N ILE A 205 -14.53 1.85 -1.59
CA ILE A 205 -15.56 0.80 -1.64
C ILE A 205 -16.00 0.50 -3.08
N ALA A 206 -16.05 1.50 -3.96
CA ALA A 206 -16.43 1.29 -5.35
C ALA A 206 -15.39 0.47 -6.11
N LEU A 207 -14.10 0.63 -5.76
CA LEU A 207 -12.98 -0.10 -6.35
C LEU A 207 -12.82 -1.50 -5.71
N GLU A 208 -12.99 -1.61 -4.39
CA GLU A 208 -12.83 -2.87 -3.64
C GLU A 208 -13.94 -3.00 -2.58
N PRO A 209 -15.06 -3.64 -2.94
CA PRO A 209 -16.23 -3.76 -2.05
C PRO A 209 -16.06 -4.77 -0.91
N GLU A 210 -14.99 -5.55 -0.88
CA GLU A 210 -14.75 -6.58 0.15
C GLU A 210 -13.77 -6.13 1.25
N TYR A 211 -13.25 -4.91 1.19
CA TYR A 211 -12.31 -4.40 2.18
C TYR A 211 -13.03 -3.84 3.42
N ILE A 212 -13.10 -4.63 4.49
CA ILE A 212 -13.82 -4.33 5.75
C ILE A 212 -13.38 -2.99 6.36
N GLY A 213 -12.08 -2.72 6.38
CA GLY A 213 -11.54 -1.49 6.98
C GLY A 213 -12.19 -0.22 6.44
N THR A 214 -12.57 -0.21 5.15
CA THR A 214 -13.21 0.96 4.55
C THR A 214 -14.63 1.17 5.08
N TYR A 215 -15.41 0.09 5.29
CA TYR A 215 -16.75 0.19 5.88
C TYR A 215 -16.71 0.70 7.32
N TYR A 216 -15.74 0.23 8.10
CA TYR A 216 -15.52 0.74 9.45
C TYR A 216 -15.28 2.25 9.47
N TRP A 217 -14.31 2.71 8.69
CA TRP A 217 -13.95 4.13 8.66
C TRP A 217 -15.04 5.01 8.05
N LEU A 218 -15.74 4.55 7.02
CA LEU A 218 -16.89 5.28 6.47
C LEU A 218 -18.01 5.41 7.48
N GLY A 219 -18.33 4.33 8.21
CA GLY A 219 -19.33 4.37 9.27
C GLY A 219 -18.96 5.32 10.41
N LYS A 220 -17.70 5.33 10.84
CA LYS A 220 -17.17 6.30 11.81
C LYS A 220 -17.27 7.72 11.28
N THR A 221 -17.00 7.93 9.99
CA THR A 221 -17.14 9.24 9.33
C THR A 221 -18.60 9.72 9.34
N TYR A 222 -19.55 8.84 9.01
CA TYR A 222 -20.96 9.17 9.08
C TYR A 222 -21.42 9.52 10.49
N GLN A 223 -20.91 8.83 11.52
CA GLN A 223 -21.19 9.22 12.91
C GLN A 223 -20.75 10.64 13.23
N LYS A 224 -19.56 11.06 12.74
CA LYS A 224 -19.05 12.43 12.93
C LYS A 224 -19.86 13.48 12.16
N LEU A 225 -20.40 13.10 11.00
CA LEU A 225 -21.28 13.96 10.19
C LEU A 225 -22.73 14.00 10.69
N GLY A 226 -23.08 13.26 11.77
CA GLY A 226 -24.45 13.16 12.27
C GLY A 226 -25.39 12.30 11.41
N LYS A 227 -24.85 11.57 10.41
CA LYS A 227 -25.60 10.69 9.50
C LYS A 227 -25.75 9.30 10.12
N SER A 228 -26.53 9.20 11.23
CA SER A 228 -26.58 7.98 12.05
C SER A 228 -27.14 6.77 11.32
N ASP A 229 -28.18 6.93 10.49
CA ASP A 229 -28.79 5.81 9.75
C ASP A 229 -27.85 5.29 8.66
N ASP A 230 -27.12 6.18 7.95
CA ASP A 230 -26.09 5.82 6.98
C ASP A 230 -24.94 5.05 7.66
N ALA A 231 -24.51 5.48 8.85
CA ALA A 231 -23.49 4.80 9.63
C ALA A 231 -23.90 3.36 9.95
N LEU A 232 -25.13 3.15 10.43
CA LEU A 232 -25.65 1.83 10.74
C LEU A 232 -25.78 0.96 9.48
N ALA A 233 -26.24 1.54 8.35
CA ALA A 233 -26.34 0.84 7.08
C ALA A 233 -24.98 0.35 6.60
N VAL A 234 -23.95 1.19 6.67
CA VAL A 234 -22.58 0.85 6.28
C VAL A 234 -21.98 -0.21 7.21
N PHE A 235 -22.15 -0.09 8.51
CA PHE A 235 -21.69 -1.12 9.46
C PHE A 235 -22.35 -2.47 9.20
N ARG A 236 -23.67 -2.52 8.91
CA ARG A 236 -24.37 -3.75 8.55
C ARG A 236 -23.84 -4.38 7.25
N ARG A 237 -23.32 -3.59 6.32
CA ARG A 237 -22.65 -4.13 5.13
C ARG A 237 -21.28 -4.70 5.50
N GLY A 238 -20.47 -3.96 6.27
CA GLY A 238 -19.14 -4.39 6.67
C GLY A 238 -19.13 -5.70 7.46
N ILE A 239 -20.07 -5.91 8.37
CA ILE A 239 -20.14 -7.17 9.16
C ILE A 239 -20.62 -8.41 8.37
N LYS A 240 -21.02 -8.26 7.12
CA LYS A 240 -21.30 -9.41 6.23
C LYS A 240 -20.02 -9.95 5.58
N LEU A 241 -18.93 -9.20 5.65
CA LEU A 241 -17.63 -9.61 5.15
C LEU A 241 -16.87 -10.39 6.22
N PHE A 242 -15.96 -11.25 5.80
CA PHE A 242 -15.09 -11.98 6.73
C PHE A 242 -13.77 -11.22 6.91
N PRO A 243 -13.35 -10.92 8.16
CA PRO A 243 -12.11 -10.18 8.40
C PRO A 243 -10.88 -11.07 8.18
N PRO A 244 -10.02 -10.78 7.18
CA PRO A 244 -8.85 -11.58 6.89
C PRO A 244 -7.64 -11.26 7.81
N TYR A 245 -7.64 -10.10 8.45
CA TYR A 245 -6.51 -9.63 9.26
C TYR A 245 -6.93 -9.32 10.70
N LYS A 246 -5.97 -9.47 11.66
CA LYS A 246 -6.15 -9.13 13.09
C LYS A 246 -6.74 -7.72 13.30
N ARG A 247 -6.20 -6.74 12.57
CA ARG A 247 -6.67 -5.35 12.67
C ARG A 247 -8.14 -5.23 12.27
N GLU A 248 -8.54 -5.92 11.22
CA GLU A 248 -9.93 -5.92 10.75
C GLU A 248 -10.88 -6.65 11.70
N GLU A 249 -10.39 -7.68 12.43
CA GLU A 249 -11.19 -8.31 13.48
C GLU A 249 -11.60 -7.32 14.59
N ALA A 250 -10.70 -6.43 14.99
CA ALA A 250 -11.00 -5.40 15.98
C ALA A 250 -12.08 -4.43 15.48
N MET A 251 -11.95 -3.99 14.21
CA MET A 251 -12.93 -3.13 13.55
C MET A 251 -14.29 -3.83 13.40
N TYR A 252 -14.27 -5.09 13.01
CA TYR A 252 -15.44 -5.94 12.87
C TYR A 252 -16.19 -6.09 14.22
N LYS A 253 -15.48 -6.40 15.30
CA LYS A 253 -16.05 -6.50 16.66
C LYS A 253 -16.64 -5.17 17.13
N GLU A 254 -15.98 -4.04 16.82
CA GLU A 254 -16.50 -2.71 17.16
C GLU A 254 -17.79 -2.39 16.38
N MET A 255 -17.86 -2.70 15.10
CA MET A 255 -19.08 -2.53 14.29
C MET A 255 -20.24 -3.31 14.87
N ILE A 256 -20.06 -4.60 15.24
CA ILE A 256 -21.09 -5.42 15.89
C ILE A 256 -21.57 -4.75 17.18
N LYS A 257 -20.64 -4.35 18.05
CA LYS A 257 -20.99 -3.70 19.33
C LYS A 257 -21.81 -2.43 19.14
N ILE A 258 -21.50 -1.63 18.11
CA ILE A 258 -22.26 -0.41 17.78
C ILE A 258 -23.69 -0.78 17.36
N LEU A 259 -23.85 -1.77 16.50
CA LEU A 259 -25.15 -2.24 16.01
C LEU A 259 -26.02 -2.79 17.13
N GLU A 260 -25.48 -3.69 17.97
CA GLU A 260 -26.20 -4.25 19.13
C GLU A 260 -26.67 -3.16 20.11
N LYS A 261 -25.79 -2.16 20.38
CA LYS A 261 -26.16 -1.03 21.27
C LYS A 261 -27.32 -0.21 20.68
N ASN A 262 -27.37 -0.05 19.35
CA ASN A 262 -28.45 0.66 18.70
C ASN A 262 -29.75 -0.13 18.76
N ASP A 263 -29.73 -1.46 18.54
CA ASP A 263 -30.89 -2.30 18.52
C ASP A 263 -31.52 -2.41 19.91
N ARG A 264 -30.73 -2.47 21.00
CA ARG A 264 -31.22 -2.41 22.41
C ARG A 264 -31.88 -1.07 22.78
N LYS A 265 -31.61 0.02 22.09
CA LYS A 265 -32.24 1.33 22.34
C LYS A 265 -33.61 1.45 21.66
N LYS A 266 -33.88 0.60 20.68
CA LYS A 266 -35.14 0.56 19.92
C LYS A 266 -36.15 -0.46 20.45
N SER A 267 -35.68 -1.43 21.27
CA SER A 267 -36.50 -2.36 22.03
C SER A 267 -36.91 -1.79 23.40
#